data_466581448efa0386f67994beca75a057
#
_entry.id   466581448efa0386f67994beca75a057
#
_cell.length_a   1.000
_cell.length_b   1.000
_cell.length_c   1.000
_cell.angle_alpha   90.00
_cell.angle_beta   90.00
_cell.angle_gamma   90.00
#
_symmetry.space_group_name_H-M   'P 1'
#
loop_
_entity.id
_entity.type
_entity.pdbx_description
1 polymer ?
#
loop_
_entity_poly.entity_id
_entity_poly.type
_entity_poly.pdbx_seq_one_letter_code
_entity_poly.pdbx_strand_id
1 'polypeptide(L)'
;SLFKAYDRGPLSSVYPVARGSAPLFIFGLSYIFFDPIISAETLAGIFVICSGLVIYGLFQLWQKREESREVTVALFTGLFIALYSITDAYGVRTVGSALSFFGAMALFNRLFLLFYLVVLERDFLPRLASGYKHSFVLGGLISFVCYLIVLSAYQHLPVALVSSLRETSILFAV
;
A
#
# COMPACT_ATOMS: atom_id res chain seq x y z
N SER A 1 6.20 16.55 -8.42
CA SER A 1 7.28 15.71 -8.97
C SER A 1 6.94 14.21 -9.08
N LEU A 2 6.01 13.68 -8.29
CA LEU A 2 5.50 12.30 -8.45
C LEU A 2 4.83 12.09 -9.81
N PHE A 3 4.04 13.06 -10.28
CA PHE A 3 3.43 13.00 -11.61
C PHE A 3 4.46 12.96 -12.75
N LYS A 4 5.64 13.58 -12.60
CA LYS A 4 6.72 13.51 -13.60
C LYS A 4 7.46 12.17 -13.60
N ALA A 5 7.41 11.40 -12.51
CA ALA A 5 7.93 10.04 -12.46
C ALA A 5 7.00 9.07 -13.19
N TYR A 6 5.70 9.34 -13.18
CA TYR A 6 4.70 8.56 -13.92
C TYR A 6 4.77 8.76 -15.44
N ASP A 7 5.29 9.89 -15.92
CA ASP A 7 5.41 10.18 -17.38
C ASP A 7 6.66 9.56 -18.02
N ARG A 8 7.61 9.02 -17.27
CA ARG A 8 8.93 8.63 -17.80
C ARG A 8 9.31 7.15 -17.69
N GLY A 9 8.53 6.33 -17.03
CA GLY A 9 8.86 4.89 -16.88
C GLY A 9 7.62 4.01 -17.00
N PRO A 10 7.75 2.79 -17.52
CA PRO A 10 6.63 1.88 -17.57
C PRO A 10 6.25 1.47 -16.15
N LEU A 11 5.16 2.02 -15.65
CA LEU A 11 4.49 1.64 -14.39
C LEU A 11 4.30 0.13 -14.25
N SER A 12 4.35 -0.58 -15.37
CA SER A 12 4.02 -1.99 -15.46
C SER A 12 5.07 -2.93 -14.88
N SER A 13 6.33 -2.51 -14.72
CA SER A 13 7.42 -3.37 -14.25
C SER A 13 7.87 -3.07 -12.83
N VAL A 14 8.03 -1.81 -12.48
CA VAL A 14 8.48 -1.37 -11.14
C VAL A 14 7.40 -1.65 -10.07
N TYR A 15 6.14 -1.47 -10.44
CA TYR A 15 5.01 -1.63 -9.53
C TYR A 15 4.84 -3.06 -8.98
N PRO A 16 4.90 -4.15 -9.81
CA PRO A 16 4.83 -5.52 -9.30
C PRO A 16 6.00 -5.89 -8.38
N VAL A 17 7.21 -5.40 -8.66
CA VAL A 17 8.38 -5.66 -7.79
C VAL A 17 8.23 -4.97 -6.44
N ALA A 18 7.84 -3.69 -6.43
CA ALA A 18 7.61 -2.96 -5.18
C ALA A 18 6.53 -3.62 -4.32
N ARG A 19 5.44 -4.01 -4.96
CA ARG A 19 4.31 -4.66 -4.27
C ARG A 19 4.59 -6.12 -3.89
N GLY A 20 5.30 -6.87 -4.72
CA GLY A 20 5.65 -8.26 -4.41
C GLY A 20 6.69 -8.38 -3.30
N SER A 21 7.60 -7.41 -3.16
CA SER A 21 8.58 -7.37 -2.07
C SER A 21 7.99 -6.90 -0.73
N ALA A 22 6.93 -6.08 -0.74
CA ALA A 22 6.35 -5.53 0.48
C ALA A 22 5.89 -6.60 1.49
N PRO A 23 5.15 -7.66 1.13
CA PRO A 23 4.75 -8.70 2.09
C PRO A 23 5.93 -9.47 2.69
N LEU A 24 7.05 -9.61 1.96
CA LEU A 24 8.27 -10.23 2.49
C LEU A 24 8.90 -9.35 3.58
N PHE A 25 8.99 -8.04 3.34
CA PHE A 25 9.44 -7.10 4.36
C PHE A 25 8.48 -7.05 5.55
N ILE A 26 7.16 -7.07 5.31
CA ILE A 26 6.15 -7.13 6.37
C ILE A 26 6.32 -8.41 7.19
N PHE A 27 6.55 -9.56 6.56
CA PHE A 27 6.78 -10.81 7.25
C PHE A 27 8.00 -10.71 8.19
N GLY A 28 9.15 -10.24 7.69
CA GLY A 28 10.34 -10.05 8.50
C GLY A 28 10.13 -9.06 9.64
N LEU A 29 9.52 -7.91 9.39
CA LEU A 29 9.22 -6.89 10.39
C LEU A 29 8.17 -7.37 11.41
N SER A 30 7.13 -8.08 10.96
CA SER A 30 6.09 -8.58 11.87
C SER A 30 6.62 -9.61 12.85
N TYR A 31 7.63 -10.39 12.46
CA TYR A 31 8.31 -11.32 13.35
C TYR A 31 9.06 -10.59 14.47
N ILE A 32 9.64 -9.43 14.16
CA ILE A 32 10.38 -8.61 15.14
C ILE A 32 9.42 -7.88 16.10
N PHE A 33 8.30 -7.36 15.61
CA PHE A 33 7.42 -6.47 16.37
C PHE A 33 6.24 -7.16 17.04
N PHE A 34 5.76 -8.29 16.53
CA PHE A 34 4.53 -8.92 16.98
C PHE A 34 4.69 -10.37 17.46
N ASP A 35 5.86 -10.98 17.23
CA ASP A 35 6.12 -12.40 17.52
C ASP A 35 4.92 -13.31 17.10
N PRO A 36 4.51 -13.29 15.82
CA PRO A 36 3.27 -13.91 15.39
C PRO A 36 3.41 -15.43 15.40
N ILE A 37 2.47 -16.10 16.04
CA ILE A 37 2.27 -17.54 15.88
C ILE A 37 1.61 -17.76 14.51
N ILE A 38 2.41 -18.09 13.51
CA ILE A 38 1.92 -18.34 12.14
C ILE A 38 1.98 -19.85 11.87
N SER A 39 0.86 -20.43 11.44
CA SER A 39 0.84 -21.84 11.05
C SER A 39 1.70 -22.08 9.80
N ALA A 40 2.25 -23.28 9.67
CA ALA A 40 3.07 -23.66 8.52
C ALA A 40 2.32 -23.51 7.18
N GLU A 41 1.02 -23.78 7.18
CA GLU A 41 0.15 -23.62 6.00
C GLU A 41 0.02 -22.15 5.59
N THR A 42 -0.19 -21.25 6.55
CA THR A 42 -0.25 -19.81 6.30
C THR A 42 1.09 -19.29 5.78
N LEU A 43 2.18 -19.75 6.36
CA LEU A 43 3.52 -19.41 5.92
C LEU A 43 3.77 -19.84 4.47
N ALA A 44 3.41 -21.08 4.13
CA ALA A 44 3.50 -21.59 2.76
C ALA A 44 2.68 -20.73 1.78
N GLY A 45 1.45 -20.35 2.15
CA GLY A 45 0.60 -19.48 1.34
C GLY A 45 1.22 -18.11 1.09
N ILE A 46 1.77 -17.47 2.12
CA ILE A 46 2.49 -16.19 1.99
C ILE A 46 3.67 -16.33 1.02
N PHE A 47 4.49 -17.36 1.17
CA PHE A 47 5.64 -17.59 0.28
C PHE A 47 5.22 -17.85 -1.16
N VAL A 48 4.15 -18.60 -1.41
CA VAL A 48 3.64 -18.86 -2.77
C VAL A 48 3.20 -17.55 -3.44
N ILE A 49 2.42 -16.73 -2.74
CA ILE A 49 1.95 -15.43 -3.28
C ILE A 49 3.14 -14.51 -3.54
N CYS A 50 4.03 -14.35 -2.57
CA CYS A 50 5.19 -13.46 -2.70
C CYS A 50 6.13 -13.90 -3.80
N SER A 51 6.44 -15.19 -3.89
CA SER A 51 7.32 -15.72 -4.95
C SER A 51 6.71 -15.53 -6.34
N GLY A 52 5.41 -15.76 -6.48
CA GLY A 52 4.70 -15.50 -7.74
C GLY A 52 4.80 -14.05 -8.19
N LEU A 53 4.58 -13.11 -7.27
CA LEU A 53 4.68 -11.67 -7.56
C LEU A 53 6.11 -11.23 -7.87
N VAL A 54 7.09 -11.74 -7.12
CA VAL A 54 8.51 -11.43 -7.36
C VAL A 54 8.96 -12.00 -8.71
N ILE A 55 8.63 -13.26 -9.03
CA ILE A 55 8.96 -13.88 -10.31
C ILE A 55 8.31 -13.08 -11.45
N TYR A 56 7.05 -12.70 -11.32
CA TYR A 56 6.36 -11.88 -12.31
C TYR A 56 7.05 -10.52 -12.49
N GLY A 57 7.41 -9.86 -11.41
CA GLY A 57 8.11 -8.57 -11.44
C GLY A 57 9.50 -8.68 -12.09
N LEU A 58 10.28 -9.70 -11.71
CA LEU A 58 11.61 -9.96 -12.31
C LEU A 58 11.50 -10.29 -13.80
N PHE A 59 10.50 -11.08 -14.21
CA PHE A 59 10.24 -11.37 -15.61
C PHE A 59 9.96 -10.10 -16.43
N GLN A 60 9.16 -9.19 -15.88
CA GLN A 60 8.87 -7.90 -16.50
C GLN A 60 10.12 -7.01 -16.63
N LEU A 61 10.96 -6.97 -15.59
CA LEU A 61 12.23 -6.23 -15.61
C LEU A 61 13.19 -6.81 -16.66
N TRP A 62 13.31 -8.13 -16.71
CA TRP A 62 14.17 -8.80 -17.69
C TRP A 62 13.73 -8.54 -19.13
N GLN A 63 12.42 -8.55 -19.38
CA GLN A 63 11.86 -8.31 -20.71
C GLN A 63 12.08 -6.88 -21.20
N LYS A 64 12.07 -5.89 -20.28
CA LYS A 64 12.19 -4.47 -20.60
C LYS A 64 13.62 -3.92 -20.53
N ARG A 65 14.60 -4.72 -20.12
CA ARG A 65 16.00 -4.29 -19.90
C ARG A 65 16.12 -3.05 -19.01
N GLU A 66 15.30 -2.97 -17.96
CA GLU A 66 15.31 -1.84 -17.06
C GLU A 66 16.60 -1.77 -16.23
N GLU A 67 17.02 -0.55 -15.89
CA GLU A 67 18.27 -0.33 -15.15
C GLU A 67 18.14 -0.80 -13.69
N SER A 68 19.24 -1.22 -13.09
CA SER A 68 19.34 -1.63 -11.68
C SER A 68 18.82 -0.56 -10.69
N ARG A 69 18.83 0.70 -11.10
CA ARG A 69 18.29 1.82 -10.32
C ARG A 69 16.78 1.71 -10.08
N GLU A 70 16.03 1.24 -11.07
CA GLU A 70 14.57 1.10 -10.98
C GLU A 70 14.19 -0.03 -10.01
N VAL A 71 14.94 -1.12 -10.02
CA VAL A 71 14.78 -2.22 -9.04
C VAL A 71 15.04 -1.71 -7.61
N THR A 72 16.08 -0.93 -7.42
CA THR A 72 16.42 -0.36 -6.11
C THR A 72 15.29 0.56 -5.60
N VAL A 73 14.76 1.42 -6.45
CA VAL A 73 13.62 2.30 -6.10
C VAL A 73 12.37 1.47 -5.77
N ALA A 74 12.12 0.39 -6.52
CA ALA A 74 11.00 -0.53 -6.26
C ALA A 74 11.13 -1.19 -4.88
N LEU A 75 12.31 -1.69 -4.52
CA LEU A 75 12.56 -2.32 -3.22
C LEU A 75 12.41 -1.32 -2.08
N PHE A 76 12.96 -0.10 -2.21
CA PHE A 76 12.74 0.96 -1.21
C PHE A 76 11.26 1.29 -1.05
N THR A 77 10.52 1.36 -2.15
CA THR A 77 9.06 1.57 -2.10
C THR A 77 8.37 0.43 -1.35
N GLY A 78 8.74 -0.83 -1.62
CA GLY A 78 8.24 -1.99 -0.90
C GLY A 78 8.54 -1.94 0.60
N LEU A 79 9.74 -1.49 0.99
CA LEU A 79 10.11 -1.30 2.38
C LEU A 79 9.25 -0.23 3.07
N PHE A 80 9.02 0.91 2.42
CA PHE A 80 8.13 1.94 2.96
C PHE A 80 6.68 1.46 3.09
N ILE A 81 6.21 0.66 2.13
CA ILE A 81 4.89 0.00 2.23
C ILE A 81 4.84 -0.91 3.46
N ALA A 82 5.90 -1.67 3.72
CA ALA A 82 5.98 -2.53 4.88
C ALA A 82 5.98 -1.73 6.20
N LEU A 83 6.77 -0.67 6.28
CA LEU A 83 6.85 0.17 7.48
C LEU A 83 5.49 0.79 7.83
N TYR A 84 4.79 1.41 6.89
CA TYR A 84 3.48 1.98 7.20
C TYR A 84 2.46 0.90 7.55
N SER A 85 2.48 -0.27 6.89
CA SER A 85 1.55 -1.36 7.19
C SER A 85 1.74 -1.93 8.60
N ILE A 86 2.97 -2.05 9.05
CA ILE A 86 3.30 -2.46 10.44
C ILE A 86 2.85 -1.39 11.43
N THR A 87 3.10 -0.11 11.13
CA THR A 87 2.66 1.00 11.98
C THR A 87 1.14 1.03 12.11
N ASP A 88 0.42 0.85 11.02
CA ASP A 88 -1.03 0.79 11.00
C ASP A 88 -1.57 -0.40 11.79
N ALA A 89 -0.96 -1.56 11.62
CA ALA A 89 -1.34 -2.76 12.36
C ALA A 89 -1.11 -2.60 13.88
N TYR A 90 0.00 -1.99 14.26
CA TYR A 90 0.28 -1.66 15.65
C TYR A 90 -0.74 -0.65 16.19
N GLY A 91 -0.99 0.42 15.46
CA GLY A 91 -1.93 1.47 15.85
C GLY A 91 -3.36 0.95 16.02
N VAL A 92 -3.85 0.15 15.06
CA VAL A 92 -5.22 -0.38 15.14
C VAL A 92 -5.39 -1.39 16.27
N ARG A 93 -4.37 -2.19 16.58
CA ARG A 93 -4.39 -3.13 17.71
C ARG A 93 -4.35 -2.40 19.05
N THR A 94 -3.57 -1.33 19.14
CA THR A 94 -3.46 -0.51 20.37
C THR A 94 -4.76 0.23 20.68
N VAL A 95 -5.40 0.79 19.66
CA VAL A 95 -6.69 1.51 19.81
C VAL A 95 -7.86 0.54 19.99
N GLY A 96 -7.76 -0.69 19.51
CA GLY A 96 -8.81 -1.70 19.61
C GLY A 96 -10.03 -1.48 18.70
N SER A 97 -10.03 -0.41 17.89
CA SER A 97 -11.11 -0.08 16.95
C SER A 97 -10.55 0.44 15.63
N ALA A 98 -10.76 -0.32 14.56
CA ALA A 98 -10.31 0.07 13.22
C ALA A 98 -10.96 1.38 12.76
N LEU A 99 -12.24 1.57 13.08
CA LEU A 99 -12.97 2.79 12.69
C LEU A 99 -12.42 4.02 13.41
N SER A 100 -12.16 3.93 14.72
CA SER A 100 -11.63 5.04 15.52
C SER A 100 -10.21 5.40 15.08
N PHE A 101 -9.34 4.40 14.89
CA PHE A 101 -7.97 4.60 14.42
C PHE A 101 -7.95 5.23 13.03
N PHE A 102 -8.68 4.65 12.10
CA PHE A 102 -8.71 5.15 10.71
C PHE A 102 -9.39 6.50 10.61
N GLY A 103 -10.46 6.73 11.38
CA GLY A 103 -11.13 8.04 11.44
C GLY A 103 -10.18 9.13 11.91
N ALA A 104 -9.43 8.90 12.98
CA ALA A 104 -8.43 9.85 13.47
C ALA A 104 -7.32 10.08 12.43
N MET A 105 -6.75 9.02 11.88
CA MET A 105 -5.71 9.10 10.84
C MET A 105 -6.20 9.85 9.60
N ALA A 106 -7.42 9.57 9.13
CA ALA A 106 -8.02 10.24 7.99
C ALA A 106 -8.27 11.73 8.25
N LEU A 107 -8.68 12.10 9.46
CA LEU A 107 -8.85 13.50 9.86
C LEU A 107 -7.51 14.25 9.85
N PHE A 108 -6.46 13.70 10.46
CA PHE A 108 -5.14 14.33 10.47
C PHE A 108 -4.57 14.47 9.05
N ASN A 109 -4.66 13.44 8.22
CA ASN A 109 -4.20 13.49 6.83
C ASN A 109 -4.97 14.56 6.01
N ARG A 110 -6.27 14.66 6.20
CA ARG A 110 -7.10 15.66 5.49
C ARG A 110 -6.85 17.07 5.98
N LEU A 111 -6.67 17.28 7.27
CA LEU A 111 -6.30 18.57 7.83
C LEU A 111 -4.94 19.04 7.33
N PHE A 112 -3.96 18.13 7.31
CA PHE A 112 -2.62 18.42 6.76
C PHE A 112 -2.67 18.73 5.25
N LEU A 113 -3.41 17.95 4.48
CA LEU A 113 -3.59 18.20 3.04
C LEU A 113 -4.31 19.53 2.80
N LEU A 114 -5.37 19.81 3.56
CA LEU A 114 -6.11 21.06 3.46
C LEU A 114 -5.21 22.26 3.78
N PHE A 115 -4.43 22.17 4.84
CA PHE A 115 -3.43 23.17 5.19
C PHE A 115 -2.43 23.39 4.08
N TYR A 116 -1.87 22.32 3.52
CA TYR A 116 -0.96 22.38 2.39
C TYR A 116 -1.57 23.07 1.16
N LEU A 117 -2.79 22.70 0.78
CA LEU A 117 -3.49 23.27 -0.37
C LEU A 117 -3.84 24.75 -0.16
N VAL A 118 -4.26 25.13 1.02
CA VAL A 118 -4.61 26.54 1.34
C VAL A 118 -3.38 27.44 1.33
N VAL A 119 -2.21 26.92 1.77
CA VAL A 119 -0.99 27.72 1.91
C VAL A 119 -0.20 27.77 0.59
N LEU A 120 -0.06 26.65 -0.11
CA LEU A 120 0.83 26.53 -1.26
C LEU A 120 0.11 26.50 -2.62
N GLU A 121 -1.14 26.03 -2.68
CA GLU A 121 -1.85 25.85 -3.96
C GLU A 121 -3.30 26.36 -3.92
N ARG A 122 -3.47 27.65 -3.70
CA ARG A 122 -4.80 28.27 -3.57
C ARG A 122 -5.72 28.08 -4.79
N ASP A 123 -5.15 27.95 -5.99
CA ASP A 123 -5.91 27.82 -7.24
C ASP A 123 -6.39 26.38 -7.51
N PHE A 124 -5.93 25.40 -6.74
CA PHE A 124 -6.29 23.99 -6.94
C PHE A 124 -7.72 23.68 -6.49
N LEU A 125 -8.17 24.27 -5.38
CA LEU A 125 -9.49 24.02 -4.79
C LEU A 125 -10.67 24.37 -5.73
N PRO A 126 -10.70 25.55 -6.41
CA PRO A 126 -11.77 25.88 -7.32
C PRO A 126 -11.78 24.99 -8.57
N ARG A 127 -10.61 24.53 -9.06
CA ARG A 127 -10.52 23.60 -10.19
C ARG A 127 -11.04 22.19 -9.84
N LEU A 128 -10.76 21.72 -8.63
CA LEU A 128 -11.28 20.44 -8.13
C LEU A 128 -12.80 20.46 -7.97
N ALA A 129 -13.36 21.60 -7.57
CA ALA A 129 -14.79 21.77 -7.33
C ALA A 129 -15.63 21.78 -8.62
N SER A 130 -15.05 22.06 -9.79
CA SER A 130 -15.80 22.29 -11.03
C SER A 130 -15.98 21.07 -11.94
N GLY A 131 -15.18 19.98 -11.76
CA GLY A 131 -15.10 18.95 -12.81
C GLY A 131 -15.76 17.59 -12.52
N TYR A 132 -15.41 16.90 -11.44
CA TYR A 132 -15.70 15.46 -11.30
C TYR A 132 -16.22 15.08 -9.90
N LYS A 133 -17.13 15.86 -9.33
CA LYS A 133 -17.56 15.72 -7.93
C LYS A 133 -18.02 14.30 -7.56
N HIS A 134 -18.85 13.69 -8.40
CA HIS A 134 -19.41 12.36 -8.11
C HIS A 134 -18.34 11.26 -8.15
N SER A 135 -17.47 11.27 -9.13
CA SER A 135 -16.39 10.28 -9.24
C SER A 135 -15.37 10.39 -8.10
N PHE A 136 -15.05 11.60 -7.64
CA PHE A 136 -14.17 11.81 -6.50
C PHE A 136 -14.78 11.34 -5.19
N VAL A 137 -16.06 11.64 -4.95
CA VAL A 137 -16.76 11.22 -3.73
C VAL A 137 -16.91 9.71 -3.71
N LEU A 138 -17.33 9.10 -4.82
CA LEU A 138 -17.49 7.65 -4.92
C LEU A 138 -16.15 6.91 -4.76
N GLY A 139 -15.11 7.35 -5.46
CA GLY A 139 -13.76 6.78 -5.35
C GLY A 139 -13.19 6.92 -3.95
N GLY A 140 -13.38 8.07 -3.30
CA GLY A 140 -12.99 8.29 -1.92
C GLY A 140 -13.72 7.40 -0.93
N LEU A 141 -15.02 7.19 -1.12
CA LEU A 141 -15.84 6.33 -0.27
C LEU A 141 -15.43 4.85 -0.42
N ILE A 142 -15.26 4.38 -1.66
CA ILE A 142 -14.80 3.02 -1.92
C ILE A 142 -13.41 2.79 -1.30
N SER A 143 -12.47 3.70 -1.51
CA SER A 143 -11.13 3.60 -0.92
C SER A 143 -11.18 3.59 0.61
N PHE A 144 -12.06 4.40 1.22
CA PHE A 144 -12.24 4.42 2.66
C PHE A 144 -12.74 3.07 3.18
N VAL A 145 -13.77 2.51 2.56
CA VAL A 145 -14.34 1.20 2.95
C VAL A 145 -13.32 0.08 2.77
N CYS A 146 -12.63 0.03 1.62
CA CYS A 146 -11.60 -0.98 1.36
C CYS A 146 -10.49 -0.93 2.40
N TYR A 147 -10.01 0.26 2.75
CA TYR A 147 -8.94 0.39 3.74
C TYR A 147 -9.40 0.06 5.16
N LEU A 148 -10.63 0.41 5.51
CA LEU A 148 -11.24 0.04 6.79
C LEU A 148 -11.34 -1.48 6.95
N ILE A 149 -11.68 -2.21 5.88
CA ILE A 149 -11.70 -3.69 5.89
C ILE A 149 -10.30 -4.24 6.15
N VAL A 150 -9.27 -3.70 5.50
CA VAL A 150 -7.88 -4.11 5.70
C VAL A 150 -7.44 -3.87 7.15
N LEU A 151 -7.73 -2.70 7.72
CA LEU A 151 -7.41 -2.39 9.12
C LEU A 151 -8.16 -3.28 10.11
N SER A 152 -9.43 -3.59 9.82
CA SER A 152 -10.20 -4.55 10.63
C SER A 152 -9.58 -5.95 10.58
N ALA A 153 -9.09 -6.38 9.43
CA ALA A 153 -8.37 -7.64 9.30
C ALA A 153 -7.05 -7.64 10.08
N TYR A 154 -6.30 -6.52 10.11
CA TYR A 154 -5.07 -6.40 10.89
C TYR A 154 -5.28 -6.54 12.41
N GLN A 155 -6.49 -6.29 12.92
CA GLN A 155 -6.78 -6.49 14.33
C GLN A 155 -6.73 -7.97 14.74
N HIS A 156 -7.14 -8.87 13.85
CA HIS A 156 -7.39 -10.28 14.18
C HIS A 156 -6.45 -11.26 13.48
N LEU A 157 -5.85 -10.87 12.37
CA LEU A 157 -5.06 -11.73 11.51
C LEU A 157 -3.59 -11.30 11.47
N PRO A 158 -2.66 -12.21 11.13
CA PRO A 158 -1.26 -11.86 10.88
C PRO A 158 -1.14 -10.81 9.77
N VAL A 159 -0.36 -9.75 10.03
CA VAL A 159 -0.21 -8.60 9.10
C VAL A 159 0.32 -9.05 7.74
N ALA A 160 1.27 -9.99 7.74
CA ALA A 160 1.84 -10.54 6.52
C ALA A 160 0.81 -11.30 5.66
N LEU A 161 -0.11 -12.04 6.29
CA LEU A 161 -1.19 -12.74 5.58
C LEU A 161 -2.15 -11.75 4.91
N VAL A 162 -2.64 -10.77 5.66
CA VAL A 162 -3.57 -9.76 5.12
C VAL A 162 -2.90 -8.96 4.00
N SER A 163 -1.63 -8.61 4.17
CA SER A 163 -0.89 -7.87 3.15
C SER A 163 -0.67 -8.70 1.90
N SER A 164 -0.27 -9.98 2.00
CA SER A 164 -0.08 -10.84 0.83
C SER A 164 -1.39 -11.02 0.05
N LEU A 165 -2.52 -11.22 0.74
CA LEU A 165 -3.83 -11.29 0.11
C LEU A 165 -4.21 -9.98 -0.59
N ARG A 166 -3.92 -8.83 0.01
CA ARG A 166 -4.16 -7.52 -0.62
C ARG A 166 -3.40 -7.37 -1.94
N GLU A 167 -2.19 -7.88 -2.01
CA GLU A 167 -1.36 -7.76 -3.22
C GLU A 167 -1.87 -8.64 -4.37
N THR A 168 -2.69 -9.66 -4.13
CA THR A 168 -3.33 -10.43 -5.21
C THR A 168 -4.24 -9.56 -6.09
N SER A 169 -4.69 -8.39 -5.59
CA SER A 169 -5.46 -7.41 -6.38
C SER A 169 -4.73 -6.95 -7.66
N ILE A 170 -3.40 -7.04 -7.69
CA ILE A 170 -2.60 -6.72 -8.89
C ILE A 170 -2.99 -7.63 -10.06
N LEU A 171 -3.27 -8.90 -9.79
CA LEU A 171 -3.65 -9.87 -10.82
C LEU A 171 -4.96 -9.53 -11.52
N PHE A 172 -5.82 -8.75 -10.84
CA PHE A 172 -7.09 -8.29 -11.38
C PHE A 172 -7.00 -6.89 -12.03
N ALA A 173 -5.88 -6.18 -11.82
CA ALA A 173 -5.66 -4.83 -12.36
C ALA A 173 -4.88 -4.82 -13.69
N VAL A 174 -4.28 -5.96 -14.07
CA VAL A 174 -3.55 -6.18 -15.33
C VAL A 174 -4.46 -6.82 -16.35
#